data_24ce3c3ba656b910c5dd936b9445efab
#
_entry.id   24ce3c3ba656b910c5dd936b9445efab
#
_cell.length_a   1.000
_cell.length_b   1.000
_cell.length_c   1.000
_cell.angle_alpha   90.00
_cell.angle_beta   90.00
_cell.angle_gamma   90.00
#
_symmetry.space_group_name_H-M   'P 1'
#
loop_
_entity.id
_entity.type
_entity.pdbx_description
1 polymer ?
#
loop_
_entity_poly.entity_id
_entity_poly.type
_entity_poly.pdbx_seq_one_letter_code
_entity_poly.pdbx_strand_id
1 'polypeptide(L)'
;ERSRGLGDVYKRQAGDISLIFIEMTEMIGIYMKVSLAGGIMLSMPYLVYHMIMFVSPALSRREKRYVYLILPWITLMFAGGVAFGYFILIPPATKFLLSFGSNIASPEIRIGNYISLVTRLLLSIGFVFELPVITTFLARLGVITSKWLASKRRIAIIFAFILAAIITPTFDPINQTLV
;
A
#
# COMPACT_ATOMS: atom_id res chain seq x y z
N GLU A 1 18.98 -26.64 33.63
CA GLU A 1 18.16 -27.61 32.88
C GLU A 1 16.69 -27.19 32.72
N ARG A 2 16.16 -26.40 33.65
CA ARG A 2 14.76 -25.91 33.64
C ARG A 2 14.49 -24.75 32.63
N SER A 3 15.51 -24.01 32.23
CA SER A 3 15.38 -22.90 31.30
C SER A 3 15.36 -23.31 29.81
N ARG A 4 15.88 -24.48 29.47
CA ARG A 4 15.84 -25.02 28.11
C ARG A 4 14.43 -25.49 27.68
N GLY A 5 13.66 -26.06 28.63
CA GLY A 5 12.31 -26.57 28.32
C GLY A 5 11.27 -25.48 28.01
N LEU A 6 11.39 -24.32 28.65
CA LEU A 6 10.47 -23.18 28.36
C LEU A 6 10.69 -22.60 26.96
N GLY A 7 11.95 -22.48 26.50
CA GLY A 7 12.26 -22.03 25.17
C GLY A 7 11.72 -22.95 24.04
N ASP A 8 11.75 -24.29 24.29
CA ASP A 8 11.25 -25.27 23.33
C ASP A 8 9.72 -25.36 23.28
N VAL A 9 9.04 -25.08 24.40
CA VAL A 9 7.56 -25.02 24.44
C VAL A 9 7.06 -23.80 23.71
N TYR A 10 7.72 -22.64 23.80
CA TYR A 10 7.39 -21.45 23.02
C TYR A 10 7.69 -21.63 21.53
N LYS A 11 8.74 -22.39 21.17
CA LYS A 11 9.05 -22.71 19.77
C LYS A 11 8.07 -23.69 19.12
N ARG A 12 7.37 -24.52 19.88
CA ARG A 12 6.38 -25.47 19.34
C ARG A 12 4.98 -24.94 19.23
N GLN A 13 4.62 -23.88 19.96
CA GLN A 13 3.28 -23.28 19.92
C GLN A 13 3.08 -22.20 18.87
N ALA A 14 4.15 -21.69 18.30
CA ALA A 14 4.07 -20.70 17.28
C ALA A 14 4.88 -21.19 16.08
N GLY A 15 4.20 -21.45 14.98
CA GLY A 15 4.80 -21.27 13.67
C GLY A 15 5.11 -19.77 13.48
N ASP A 16 5.54 -19.11 14.56
CA ASP A 16 5.75 -17.68 14.67
C ASP A 16 7.14 -17.35 14.17
N ILE A 17 7.14 -16.64 13.07
CA ILE A 17 8.26 -15.86 12.57
C ILE A 17 8.74 -14.99 13.73
N SER A 18 9.87 -15.33 14.34
CA SER A 18 10.48 -14.51 15.38
C SER A 18 11.02 -13.24 14.72
N LEU A 19 10.30 -12.14 14.89
CA LEU A 19 10.80 -10.82 14.51
C LEU A 19 11.92 -10.45 15.49
N ILE A 20 13.11 -10.21 14.97
CA ILE A 20 14.27 -9.80 15.75
C ILE A 20 14.56 -8.31 15.53
N PHE A 21 14.99 -7.64 16.57
CA PHE A 21 15.61 -6.32 16.47
C PHE A 21 17.09 -6.44 16.83
N ILE A 22 17.95 -5.76 16.12
CA ILE A 22 19.41 -5.84 16.28
C ILE A 22 19.93 -4.64 17.06
N GLU A 23 19.31 -3.48 16.86
CA GLU A 23 19.74 -2.23 17.49
C GLU A 23 18.65 -1.66 18.40
N MET A 24 19.05 -1.13 19.59
CA MET A 24 18.11 -0.49 20.52
C MET A 24 17.39 0.72 19.89
N THR A 25 18.07 1.45 19.02
CA THR A 25 17.54 2.62 18.33
C THR A 25 16.56 2.24 17.20
N GLU A 26 16.56 1.00 16.74
CA GLU A 26 15.71 0.50 15.68
C GLU A 26 14.21 0.65 16.02
N MET A 27 13.84 0.35 17.28
CA MET A 27 12.47 0.47 17.75
C MET A 27 11.95 1.90 17.69
N ILE A 28 12.77 2.89 18.07
CA ILE A 28 12.41 4.31 17.99
C ILE A 28 12.18 4.69 16.52
N GLY A 29 13.07 4.27 15.62
CA GLY A 29 12.94 4.50 14.19
C GLY A 29 11.67 3.88 13.60
N ILE A 30 11.28 2.69 14.07
CA ILE A 30 10.03 2.03 13.66
C ILE A 30 8.82 2.83 14.12
N TYR A 31 8.75 3.25 15.39
CA TYR A 31 7.65 4.07 15.90
C TYR A 31 7.50 5.37 15.09
N MET A 32 8.61 6.05 14.81
CA MET A 32 8.58 7.27 13.98
C MET A 32 8.07 6.98 12.56
N LYS A 33 8.54 5.91 11.93
CA LYS A 33 8.07 5.53 10.57
C LYS A 33 6.59 5.20 10.54
N VAL A 34 6.10 4.40 11.49
CA VAL A 34 4.70 4.01 11.58
C VAL A 34 3.81 5.23 11.84
N SER A 35 4.21 6.11 12.76
CA SER A 35 3.47 7.33 13.06
C SER A 35 3.42 8.28 11.85
N LEU A 36 4.54 8.47 11.17
CA LEU A 36 4.61 9.30 9.97
C LEU A 36 3.75 8.71 8.84
N ALA A 37 3.87 7.41 8.61
CA ALA A 37 3.09 6.72 7.59
C ALA A 37 1.59 6.76 7.90
N GLY A 38 1.20 6.51 9.15
CA GLY A 38 -0.19 6.63 9.58
C GLY A 38 -0.73 8.05 9.38
N GLY A 39 0.06 9.07 9.73
CA GLY A 39 -0.28 10.47 9.48
C GLY A 39 -0.48 10.77 7.99
N ILE A 40 0.42 10.30 7.13
CA ILE A 40 0.30 10.45 5.69
C ILE A 40 -0.94 9.71 5.17
N MET A 41 -1.17 8.45 5.60
CA MET A 41 -2.35 7.69 5.19
C MET A 41 -3.66 8.38 5.56
N LEU A 42 -3.76 8.92 6.76
CA LEU A 42 -4.95 9.66 7.20
C LEU A 42 -5.13 11.00 6.46
N SER A 43 -4.03 11.64 6.05
CA SER A 43 -4.08 12.90 5.30
C SER A 43 -4.31 12.72 3.79
N MET A 44 -4.10 11.50 3.23
CA MET A 44 -4.21 11.25 1.78
C MET A 44 -5.58 11.62 1.20
N PRO A 45 -6.73 11.22 1.76
CA PRO A 45 -8.03 11.62 1.22
C PRO A 45 -8.20 13.14 1.21
N TYR A 46 -7.67 13.81 2.23
CA TYR A 46 -7.70 15.27 2.33
C TYR A 46 -6.80 15.93 1.27
N LEU A 47 -5.61 15.39 1.03
CA LEU A 47 -4.69 15.88 -0.02
C LEU A 47 -5.31 15.73 -1.41
N VAL A 48 -5.89 14.57 -1.72
CA VAL A 48 -6.57 14.33 -3.01
C VAL A 48 -7.76 15.28 -3.16
N TYR A 49 -8.54 15.49 -2.11
CA TYR A 49 -9.62 16.47 -2.12
C TYR A 49 -9.11 17.89 -2.44
N HIS A 50 -8.03 18.32 -1.80
CA HIS A 50 -7.44 19.64 -2.07
C HIS A 50 -6.88 19.77 -3.48
N MET A 51 -6.28 18.71 -4.03
CA MET A 51 -5.87 18.70 -5.44
C MET A 51 -7.07 18.90 -6.38
N ILE A 52 -8.17 18.21 -6.12
CA ILE A 52 -9.41 18.36 -6.88
C ILE A 52 -9.99 19.77 -6.70
N MET A 53 -9.97 20.29 -5.48
CA MET A 53 -10.46 21.63 -5.16
C MET A 53 -9.63 22.74 -5.80
N PHE A 54 -8.33 22.53 -5.96
CA PHE A 54 -7.44 23.46 -6.66
C PHE A 54 -7.86 23.69 -8.12
N VAL A 55 -8.38 22.67 -8.78
CA VAL A 55 -8.91 22.76 -10.14
C VAL A 55 -10.34 23.36 -10.16
N SER A 56 -11.03 23.35 -9.01
CA SER A 56 -12.43 23.80 -8.87
C SER A 56 -12.74 25.24 -9.30
N PRO A 57 -11.85 26.26 -9.23
CA PRO A 57 -12.15 27.60 -9.74
C PRO A 57 -12.50 27.63 -11.24
N ALA A 58 -11.94 26.71 -12.02
CA ALA A 58 -12.24 26.58 -13.45
C ALA A 58 -13.57 25.86 -13.74
N LEU A 59 -14.26 25.34 -12.71
CA LEU A 59 -15.48 24.56 -12.82
C LEU A 59 -16.74 25.43 -12.78
N SER A 60 -17.76 25.00 -13.55
CA SER A 60 -19.11 25.58 -13.48
C SER A 60 -19.79 25.27 -12.13
N ARG A 61 -20.84 26.02 -11.78
CA ARG A 61 -21.58 25.82 -10.51
C ARG A 61 -22.15 24.38 -10.37
N ARG A 62 -22.50 23.74 -11.48
CA ARG A 62 -22.99 22.35 -11.47
C ARG A 62 -21.88 21.35 -11.18
N GLU A 63 -20.70 21.58 -11.72
CA GLU A 63 -19.52 20.71 -11.53
C GLU A 63 -18.98 20.79 -10.11
N LYS A 64 -19.04 21.96 -9.48
CA LYS A 64 -18.67 22.13 -8.06
C LYS A 64 -19.44 21.21 -7.12
N ARG A 65 -20.72 20.97 -7.38
CA ARG A 65 -21.53 20.05 -6.57
C ARG A 65 -20.99 18.61 -6.61
N TYR A 66 -20.43 18.18 -7.75
CA TYR A 66 -19.82 16.85 -7.87
C TYR A 66 -18.52 16.72 -7.06
N VAL A 67 -17.77 17.80 -6.90
CA VAL A 67 -16.56 17.81 -6.04
C VAL A 67 -16.90 17.42 -4.60
N TYR A 68 -17.96 17.98 -4.05
CA TYR A 68 -18.41 17.62 -2.69
C TYR A 68 -18.94 16.18 -2.60
N LEU A 69 -19.53 15.67 -3.67
CA LEU A 69 -20.03 14.29 -3.70
C LEU A 69 -18.89 13.25 -3.83
N ILE A 70 -17.76 13.64 -4.41
CA ILE A 70 -16.59 12.78 -4.60
C ILE A 70 -15.81 12.57 -3.30
N LEU A 71 -15.88 13.51 -2.34
CA LEU A 71 -15.14 13.43 -1.07
C LEU A 71 -15.36 12.11 -0.30
N PRO A 72 -16.61 11.66 -0.04
CA PRO A 72 -16.81 10.37 0.63
C PRO A 72 -16.29 9.18 -0.20
N TRP A 73 -16.34 9.27 -1.52
CA TRP A 73 -15.78 8.24 -2.40
C TRP A 73 -14.26 8.15 -2.32
N ILE A 74 -13.56 9.29 -2.25
CA ILE A 74 -12.12 9.36 -2.04
C ILE A 74 -11.77 8.60 -0.75
N THR A 75 -12.39 8.96 0.37
CA THR A 75 -12.11 8.33 1.67
C THR A 75 -12.42 6.84 1.65
N LEU A 76 -13.51 6.43 1.01
CA LEU A 76 -13.92 5.03 0.95
C LEU A 76 -12.97 4.21 0.06
N MET A 77 -12.56 4.74 -1.09
CA MET A 77 -11.62 4.07 -2.00
C MET A 77 -10.24 3.95 -1.37
N PHE A 78 -9.76 5.00 -0.70
CA PHE A 78 -8.49 4.94 0.03
C PHE A 78 -8.52 3.90 1.16
N ALA A 79 -9.55 3.92 2.00
CA ALA A 79 -9.72 2.95 3.09
C ALA A 79 -9.85 1.52 2.53
N GLY A 80 -10.59 1.35 1.43
CA GLY A 80 -10.68 0.08 0.71
C GLY A 80 -9.34 -0.41 0.17
N GLY A 81 -8.52 0.50 -0.39
CA GLY A 81 -7.16 0.21 -0.85
C GLY A 81 -6.23 -0.25 0.27
N VAL A 82 -6.24 0.47 1.40
CA VAL A 82 -5.45 0.09 2.58
C VAL A 82 -5.91 -1.26 3.13
N ALA A 83 -7.22 -1.49 3.25
CA ALA A 83 -7.77 -2.77 3.69
C ALA A 83 -7.40 -3.91 2.72
N PHE A 84 -7.51 -3.69 1.42
CA PHE A 84 -7.08 -4.64 0.40
C PHE A 84 -5.58 -4.98 0.53
N GLY A 85 -4.74 -3.97 0.67
CA GLY A 85 -3.31 -4.15 0.88
C GLY A 85 -3.00 -4.99 2.12
N TYR A 86 -3.68 -4.69 3.23
CA TYR A 86 -3.46 -5.38 4.49
C TYR A 86 -3.93 -6.83 4.47
N PHE A 87 -5.16 -7.09 4.02
CA PHE A 87 -5.75 -8.43 4.09
C PHE A 87 -5.39 -9.34 2.91
N ILE A 88 -5.18 -8.78 1.73
CA ILE A 88 -4.99 -9.57 0.51
C ILE A 88 -3.55 -9.57 0.03
N LEU A 89 -2.83 -8.44 0.10
CA LEU A 89 -1.48 -8.33 -0.46
C LEU A 89 -0.36 -8.72 0.51
N ILE A 90 -0.45 -8.30 1.77
CA ILE A 90 0.60 -8.59 2.76
C ILE A 90 0.76 -10.11 3.00
N PRO A 91 -0.32 -10.92 3.17
CA PRO A 91 -0.14 -12.34 3.47
C PRO A 91 0.61 -13.14 2.40
N PRO A 92 0.31 -13.05 1.09
CA PRO A 92 1.10 -13.74 0.08
C PRO A 92 2.52 -13.17 -0.06
N ALA A 93 2.71 -11.85 0.09
CA ALA A 93 4.03 -11.23 0.04
C ALA A 93 4.95 -11.77 1.13
N THR A 94 4.45 -11.85 2.37
CA THR A 94 5.22 -12.38 3.49
C THR A 94 5.48 -13.87 3.35
N LYS A 95 4.48 -14.66 2.93
CA LYS A 95 4.65 -16.10 2.68
C LYS A 95 5.71 -16.36 1.62
N PHE A 96 5.69 -15.62 0.53
CA PHE A 96 6.69 -15.76 -0.53
C PHE A 96 8.10 -15.46 -0.03
N LEU A 97 8.27 -14.33 0.68
CA LEU A 97 9.57 -13.97 1.25
C LEU A 97 10.12 -15.04 2.20
N LEU A 98 9.25 -15.63 3.00
CA LEU A 98 9.62 -16.65 3.96
C LEU A 98 9.93 -18.00 3.31
N SER A 99 9.18 -18.37 2.27
CA SER A 99 9.40 -19.62 1.57
C SER A 99 10.65 -19.59 0.67
N PHE A 100 11.04 -18.38 0.24
CA PHE A 100 12.19 -18.21 -0.64
C PHE A 100 13.50 -18.38 0.14
N GLY A 101 14.13 -19.53 -0.01
CA GLY A 101 15.40 -19.83 0.67
C GLY A 101 15.28 -20.54 2.01
N SER A 102 14.09 -20.90 2.47
CA SER A 102 13.86 -21.68 3.71
C SER A 102 14.59 -23.04 3.71
N ASN A 103 14.92 -23.57 2.52
CA ASN A 103 15.68 -24.79 2.36
C ASN A 103 17.20 -24.61 2.62
N ILE A 104 17.70 -23.37 2.64
CA ILE A 104 19.12 -23.04 2.75
C ILE A 104 19.46 -22.48 4.12
N ALA A 105 18.56 -21.67 4.69
CA ALA A 105 18.75 -21.03 6.00
C ALA A 105 17.42 -20.79 6.71
N SER A 106 17.45 -20.76 8.06
CA SER A 106 16.28 -20.33 8.85
C SER A 106 16.06 -18.83 8.64
N PRO A 107 14.87 -18.38 8.15
CA PRO A 107 14.63 -16.97 7.91
C PRO A 107 14.47 -16.23 9.25
N GLU A 108 15.41 -15.35 9.55
CA GLU A 108 15.29 -14.38 10.64
C GLU A 108 14.88 -13.03 10.04
N ILE A 109 13.69 -12.54 10.39
CA ILE A 109 13.17 -11.29 9.85
C ILE A 109 13.45 -10.15 10.81
N ARG A 110 14.20 -9.16 10.33
CA ARG A 110 14.42 -7.91 11.06
C ARG A 110 13.10 -7.10 11.04
N ILE A 111 12.60 -6.75 12.24
CA ILE A 111 11.32 -6.05 12.41
C ILE A 111 11.27 -4.74 11.63
N GLY A 112 12.38 -3.99 11.56
CA GLY A 112 12.45 -2.74 10.80
C GLY A 112 12.25 -2.92 9.30
N ASN A 113 12.75 -4.01 8.72
CA ASN A 113 12.57 -4.34 7.31
C ASN A 113 11.13 -4.73 7.02
N TYR A 114 10.53 -5.55 7.88
CA TYR A 114 9.13 -5.97 7.75
C TYR A 114 8.18 -4.77 7.81
N ILE A 115 8.30 -3.92 8.82
CA ILE A 115 7.47 -2.72 8.97
C ILE A 115 7.68 -1.75 7.80
N SER A 116 8.90 -1.57 7.33
CA SER A 116 9.19 -0.71 6.16
C SER A 116 8.53 -1.25 4.89
N LEU A 117 8.52 -2.56 4.69
CA LEU A 117 7.85 -3.22 3.57
C LEU A 117 6.33 -3.02 3.65
N VAL A 118 5.72 -3.37 4.79
CA VAL A 118 4.28 -3.22 5.02
C VAL A 118 3.83 -1.77 4.81
N THR A 119 4.53 -0.83 5.41
CA THR A 119 4.22 0.60 5.32
C THR A 119 4.28 1.10 3.87
N ARG A 120 5.33 0.73 3.14
CA ARG A 120 5.49 1.10 1.73
C ARG A 120 4.36 0.52 0.87
N LEU A 121 4.05 -0.77 1.04
CA LEU A 121 2.97 -1.41 0.29
C LEU A 121 1.62 -0.76 0.58
N LEU A 122 1.24 -0.59 1.84
CA LEU A 122 -0.04 0.00 2.21
C LEU A 122 -0.22 1.42 1.67
N LEU A 123 0.81 2.24 1.80
CA LEU A 123 0.77 3.63 1.33
C LEU A 123 0.65 3.69 -0.20
N SER A 124 1.42 2.86 -0.90
CA SER A 124 1.39 2.81 -2.37
C SER A 124 0.05 2.33 -2.89
N ILE A 125 -0.52 1.28 -2.31
CA ILE A 125 -1.81 0.72 -2.74
C ILE A 125 -2.93 1.68 -2.42
N GLY A 126 -2.94 2.29 -1.23
CA GLY A 126 -3.90 3.35 -0.90
C GLY A 126 -3.90 4.44 -1.97
N PHE A 127 -2.72 4.89 -2.41
CA PHE A 127 -2.59 5.87 -3.48
C PHE A 127 -3.07 5.36 -4.85
N VAL A 128 -2.77 4.12 -5.20
CA VAL A 128 -3.23 3.50 -6.47
C VAL A 128 -4.76 3.42 -6.51
N PHE A 129 -5.42 3.14 -5.39
CA PHE A 129 -6.88 3.12 -5.31
C PHE A 129 -7.54 4.49 -5.51
N GLU A 130 -6.78 5.59 -5.34
CA GLU A 130 -7.27 6.94 -5.67
C GLU A 130 -7.25 7.23 -7.19
N LEU A 131 -6.46 6.50 -7.99
CA LEU A 131 -6.38 6.73 -9.43
C LEU A 131 -7.74 6.62 -10.15
N PRO A 132 -8.63 5.64 -9.85
CA PRO A 132 -9.95 5.58 -10.44
C PRO A 132 -10.81 6.81 -10.13
N VAL A 133 -10.70 7.35 -8.93
CA VAL A 133 -11.46 8.55 -8.52
C VAL A 133 -10.93 9.76 -9.26
N ILE A 134 -9.61 9.94 -9.29
CA ILE A 134 -8.95 11.04 -10.01
C ILE A 134 -9.27 10.99 -11.51
N THR A 135 -9.18 9.82 -12.13
CA THR A 135 -9.48 9.65 -13.57
C THR A 135 -10.94 9.90 -13.89
N THR A 136 -11.86 9.46 -13.03
CA THR A 136 -13.30 9.73 -13.18
C THR A 136 -13.59 11.22 -13.07
N PHE A 137 -12.94 11.91 -12.14
CA PHE A 137 -13.06 13.36 -11.99
C PHE A 137 -12.54 14.09 -13.23
N LEU A 138 -11.35 13.77 -13.72
CA LEU A 138 -10.77 14.35 -14.93
C LEU A 138 -11.61 14.08 -16.19
N ALA A 139 -12.24 12.90 -16.25
CA ALA A 139 -13.15 12.55 -17.35
C ALA A 139 -14.42 13.42 -17.30
N ARG A 140 -14.95 13.71 -16.12
CA ARG A 140 -16.12 14.61 -15.98
C ARG A 140 -15.81 16.06 -16.32
N LEU A 141 -14.57 16.50 -16.12
CA LEU A 141 -14.09 17.82 -16.54
C LEU A 141 -13.86 17.92 -18.06
N GLY A 142 -14.00 16.81 -18.80
CA GLY A 142 -13.70 16.79 -20.23
C GLY A 142 -12.21 16.82 -20.57
N VAL A 143 -11.33 16.81 -19.56
CA VAL A 143 -9.87 16.78 -19.77
C VAL A 143 -9.45 15.45 -20.40
N ILE A 144 -10.12 14.36 -19.99
CA ILE A 144 -9.85 13.01 -20.50
C ILE A 144 -11.15 12.45 -21.07
N THR A 145 -11.08 11.93 -22.30
CA THR A 145 -12.22 11.25 -22.93
C THR A 145 -12.09 9.73 -22.80
N SER A 146 -13.23 9.03 -22.71
CA SER A 146 -13.27 7.57 -22.68
C SER A 146 -12.55 6.93 -23.88
N LYS A 147 -12.63 7.56 -25.05
CA LYS A 147 -11.93 7.12 -26.27
C LYS A 147 -10.42 7.25 -26.13
N TRP A 148 -9.95 8.35 -25.55
CA TRP A 148 -8.53 8.58 -25.27
C TRP A 148 -7.99 7.55 -24.29
N LEU A 149 -8.71 7.29 -23.20
CA LEU A 149 -8.35 6.28 -22.21
C LEU A 149 -8.28 4.88 -22.83
N ALA A 150 -9.27 4.53 -23.65
CA ALA A 150 -9.31 3.24 -24.34
C ALA A 150 -8.14 3.08 -25.33
N SER A 151 -7.73 4.12 -26.04
CA SER A 151 -6.60 4.07 -26.96
C SER A 151 -5.25 3.89 -26.27
N LYS A 152 -5.14 4.32 -25.01
CA LYS A 152 -3.90 4.25 -24.20
C LYS A 152 -3.81 3.04 -23.28
N ARG A 153 -4.76 2.09 -23.35
CA ARG A 153 -4.79 0.88 -22.47
C ARG A 153 -3.47 0.12 -22.44
N ARG A 154 -2.82 -0.08 -23.60
CA ARG A 154 -1.54 -0.80 -23.69
C ARG A 154 -0.45 -0.11 -22.89
N ILE A 155 -0.37 1.22 -23.02
CA ILE A 155 0.62 2.04 -22.30
C ILE A 155 0.30 2.04 -20.80
N ALA A 156 -0.97 2.14 -20.43
CA ALA A 156 -1.41 2.10 -19.04
C ALA A 156 -1.05 0.77 -18.36
N ILE A 157 -1.22 -0.36 -19.03
CA ILE A 157 -0.84 -1.67 -18.51
C ILE A 157 0.68 -1.75 -18.29
N ILE A 158 1.48 -1.33 -19.27
CA ILE A 158 2.95 -1.33 -19.13
C ILE A 158 3.38 -0.44 -17.97
N PHE A 159 2.77 0.75 -17.86
CA PHE A 159 3.07 1.68 -16.79
C PHE A 159 2.66 1.13 -15.41
N ALA A 160 1.51 0.44 -15.32
CA ALA A 160 1.07 -0.23 -14.11
C ALA A 160 2.06 -1.32 -13.67
N PHE A 161 2.55 -2.16 -14.61
CA PHE A 161 3.57 -3.16 -14.30
C PHE A 161 4.90 -2.56 -13.83
N ILE A 162 5.33 -1.45 -14.43
CA ILE A 162 6.54 -0.73 -13.99
C ILE A 162 6.36 -0.18 -12.59
N LEU A 163 5.22 0.47 -12.31
CA LEU A 163 4.89 0.97 -10.98
C LEU A 163 4.83 -0.16 -9.95
N ALA A 164 4.15 -1.26 -10.28
CA ALA A 164 4.08 -2.44 -9.43
C ALA A 164 5.49 -2.98 -9.10
N ALA A 165 6.38 -3.06 -10.09
CA ALA A 165 7.76 -3.49 -9.88
C ALA A 165 8.59 -2.56 -8.99
N ILE A 166 8.31 -1.25 -9.01
CA ILE A 166 8.97 -0.26 -8.13
C ILE A 166 8.41 -0.34 -6.71
N ILE A 167 7.12 -0.55 -6.58
CA ILE A 167 6.41 -0.58 -5.30
C ILE A 167 6.72 -1.87 -4.53
N THR A 168 6.68 -3.02 -5.24
CA THR A 168 6.99 -4.32 -4.66
C THR A 168 8.50 -4.53 -4.59
N PRO A 169 9.12 -4.57 -3.39
CA PRO A 169 10.55 -4.81 -3.27
C PRO A 169 10.93 -6.27 -3.56
N THR A 170 9.96 -7.10 -3.82
CA THR A 170 10.10 -8.52 -4.14
C THR A 170 9.81 -8.75 -5.60
N PHE A 171 10.69 -9.47 -6.29
CA PHE A 171 10.46 -9.94 -7.67
C PHE A 171 9.43 -11.09 -7.70
N ASP A 172 8.37 -10.94 -6.90
CA ASP A 172 7.29 -11.91 -6.78
C ASP A 172 6.22 -11.63 -7.84
N PRO A 173 6.05 -12.51 -8.84
CA PRO A 173 5.08 -12.29 -9.91
C PRO A 173 3.63 -12.29 -9.41
N ILE A 174 3.35 -12.92 -8.26
CA ILE A 174 2.00 -12.95 -7.70
C ILE A 174 1.64 -11.56 -7.17
N ASN A 175 2.49 -10.95 -6.35
CA ASN A 175 2.25 -9.61 -5.82
C ASN A 175 2.32 -8.53 -6.90
N GLN A 176 3.20 -8.70 -7.88
CA GLN A 176 3.30 -7.77 -9.00
C GLN A 176 2.03 -7.75 -9.87
N THR A 177 1.31 -8.87 -9.94
CA THR A 177 0.04 -8.97 -10.68
C THR A 177 -1.15 -8.45 -9.86
N LEU A 178 -1.07 -8.51 -8.53
CA LEU A 178 -2.11 -8.03 -7.61
C LEU A 178 -2.09 -6.51 -7.40
N VAL A 179 -0.93 -5.87 -7.53
CA VAL A 179 -0.77 -4.41 -7.48
C VAL A 179 -1.06 -3.76 -8.81
#